data_401101696d796404725c9956dbbb51bd
#
_entry.id   401101696d796404725c9956dbbb51bd
#
_cell.length_a   1.000
_cell.length_b   1.000
_cell.length_c   1.000
_cell.angle_alpha   90.00
_cell.angle_beta   90.00
_cell.angle_gamma   90.00
#
_symmetry.space_group_name_H-M   'P 1'
#
loop_
_entity.id
_entity.type
_entity.pdbx_description
1 polymer ?
#
loop_
_entity_poly.entity_id
_entity_poly.type
_entity_poly.pdbx_seq_one_letter_code
_entity_poly.pdbx_strand_id
1 'polypeptide(L)'
;MLRALSRICNKSFLTKLFVLQILLLSLFVINKMTQTAESTPSINNYIQRSNVIVNPASTRGSLGPIDLIRNDCGELCNTSRKGEPGPYFDHVTANINCEALFRNEYIDSGHGLAHAPKEIPKELMDEYTMNGRVGIKKWYFDEQYLGKKAFTPIWTEEMIEKNIKQAKAQTLFSPYGIAEINALRDGLKHAPGIQDGRVLVIGSERPWAEACVLEAGAREILTLEYGKIISTHPKVKTIVPLDFRMRYLNNTLGEFDAVVTFSSVEHSGLGRYGDALNPWGDIIAIARAWCVTKPKGSLTLGVEYKYEGEYIAFNAHRYYGKIRYPYLTTNWKQYYKGIGTQLVHVFVK
;
A
#
# COMPACT_ATOMS: atom_id res chain seq x y z
N MET A 1 -2.91 66.15 34.57
CA MET A 1 -1.62 65.48 34.38
C MET A 1 -1.54 64.12 35.09
N LEU A 2 -2.02 63.94 36.32
CA LEU A 2 -1.97 62.67 37.08
C LEU A 2 -2.79 61.49 36.50
N ARG A 3 -3.93 61.72 35.80
CA ARG A 3 -4.74 60.66 35.17
C ARG A 3 -4.13 60.09 33.88
N ALA A 4 -3.20 60.79 33.21
CA ALA A 4 -2.53 60.30 32.01
C ALA A 4 -1.34 59.37 32.36
N LEU A 5 -0.62 59.62 33.45
CA LEU A 5 0.50 58.81 33.93
C LEU A 5 0.03 57.42 34.45
N SER A 6 -1.16 57.32 35.09
CA SER A 6 -1.69 56.05 35.57
C SER A 6 -2.08 55.09 34.42
N ARG A 7 -2.52 55.62 33.27
CA ARG A 7 -2.84 54.80 32.09
C ARG A 7 -1.62 54.24 31.33
N ILE A 8 -0.49 54.98 31.36
CA ILE A 8 0.73 54.56 30.70
C ILE A 8 1.45 53.48 31.52
N CYS A 9 1.46 53.62 32.83
CA CYS A 9 2.07 52.64 33.74
C CYS A 9 1.32 51.30 33.72
N ASN A 10 -0.02 51.30 33.58
CA ASN A 10 -0.84 50.12 33.54
C ASN A 10 -0.71 49.34 32.20
N LYS A 11 -0.51 50.03 31.06
CA LYS A 11 -0.28 49.37 29.77
C LYS A 11 1.05 48.63 29.72
N SER A 12 2.12 49.22 30.26
CA SER A 12 3.44 48.58 30.33
C SER A 12 3.45 47.34 31.22
N PHE A 13 2.70 47.36 32.32
CA PHE A 13 2.59 46.21 33.22
C PHE A 13 1.80 45.07 32.58
N LEU A 14 0.66 45.36 31.94
CA LEU A 14 -0.17 44.37 31.22
C LEU A 14 0.60 43.72 30.04
N THR A 15 1.39 44.50 29.31
CA THR A 15 2.22 43.99 28.22
C THR A 15 3.31 43.03 28.74
N LYS A 16 3.94 43.33 29.84
CA LYS A 16 4.94 42.47 30.49
C LYS A 16 4.31 41.18 31.02
N LEU A 17 3.12 41.27 31.60
CA LEU A 17 2.40 40.09 32.09
C LEU A 17 2.00 39.17 30.93
N PHE A 18 1.56 39.73 29.81
CA PHE A 18 1.18 38.96 28.62
C PHE A 18 2.41 38.27 27.96
N VAL A 19 3.55 38.94 27.88
CA VAL A 19 4.78 38.34 27.40
C VAL A 19 5.26 37.20 28.32
N LEU A 20 5.15 37.39 29.63
CA LEU A 20 5.51 36.34 30.61
C LEU A 20 4.60 35.10 30.48
N GLN A 21 3.29 35.28 30.24
CA GLN A 21 2.38 34.19 30.01
C GLN A 21 2.70 33.42 28.72
N ILE A 22 3.06 34.08 27.64
CA ILE A 22 3.47 33.43 26.39
C ILE A 22 4.78 32.66 26.60
N LEU A 23 5.74 33.18 27.35
CA LEU A 23 6.98 32.48 27.66
C LEU A 23 6.76 31.24 28.53
N LEU A 24 5.87 31.30 29.50
CA LEU A 24 5.52 30.17 30.35
C LEU A 24 4.77 29.07 29.56
N LEU A 25 3.87 29.48 28.66
CA LEU A 25 3.18 28.53 27.75
C LEU A 25 4.16 27.85 26.78
N SER A 26 5.11 28.60 26.22
CA SER A 26 6.13 28.02 25.33
C SER A 26 7.07 27.06 26.07
N LEU A 27 7.48 27.36 27.30
CA LEU A 27 8.27 26.47 28.14
C LEU A 27 7.48 25.17 28.52
N PHE A 28 6.17 25.30 28.78
CA PHE A 28 5.32 24.14 29.08
C PHE A 28 5.15 23.22 27.86
N VAL A 29 5.00 23.81 26.65
CA VAL A 29 4.92 23.05 25.39
C VAL A 29 6.25 22.36 25.10
N ILE A 30 7.38 23.04 25.27
CA ILE A 30 8.72 22.45 25.08
C ILE A 30 8.96 21.31 26.08
N ASN A 31 8.59 21.48 27.36
CA ASN A 31 8.75 20.45 28.35
C ASN A 31 7.83 19.22 28.10
N LYS A 32 6.63 19.44 27.58
CA LYS A 32 5.75 18.35 27.14
C LYS A 32 6.30 17.62 25.91
N MET A 33 6.90 18.34 24.95
CA MET A 33 7.54 17.73 23.78
C MET A 33 8.79 16.92 24.15
N THR A 34 9.58 17.37 25.13
CA THR A 34 10.74 16.60 25.63
C THR A 34 10.33 15.35 26.42
N GLN A 35 9.27 15.41 27.23
CA GLN A 35 8.77 14.24 27.94
C GLN A 35 8.14 13.18 27.03
N THR A 36 7.55 13.59 25.88
CA THR A 36 7.07 12.63 24.87
C THR A 36 8.18 12.05 24.01
N ALA A 37 9.34 12.71 23.90
CA ALA A 37 10.50 12.20 23.17
C ALA A 37 11.29 11.12 23.93
N GLU A 38 11.21 11.09 25.27
CA GLU A 38 11.88 10.07 26.09
C GLU A 38 11.12 8.73 26.20
N SER A 39 9.89 8.65 25.68
CA SER A 39 9.08 7.43 25.75
C SER A 39 9.01 6.60 24.45
N THR A 40 9.75 6.99 23.40
CA THR A 40 9.93 6.11 22.22
C THR A 40 11.11 5.17 22.47
N PRO A 41 10.89 3.85 22.58
CA PRO A 41 12.00 2.89 22.69
C PRO A 41 12.85 2.99 21.41
N SER A 42 14.16 3.17 21.56
CA SER A 42 15.08 3.14 20.43
C SER A 42 14.98 1.78 19.72
N ILE A 43 15.06 1.79 18.40
CA ILE A 43 15.04 0.60 17.52
C ILE A 43 16.05 -0.47 18.00
N ASN A 44 17.14 -0.08 18.63
CA ASN A 44 18.14 -1.00 19.21
C ASN A 44 17.63 -1.84 20.41
N ASN A 45 16.62 -1.37 21.14
CA ASN A 45 16.04 -2.15 22.24
C ASN A 45 15.02 -3.20 21.74
N TYR A 46 14.52 -3.09 20.52
CA TYR A 46 13.61 -4.08 19.93
C TYR A 46 14.36 -5.32 19.44
N ILE A 47 15.60 -5.17 18.99
CA ILE A 47 16.46 -6.28 18.53
C ILE A 47 16.90 -7.18 19.71
N GLN A 48 16.97 -6.66 20.94
CA GLN A 48 17.42 -7.44 22.10
C GLN A 48 16.32 -8.20 22.86
N ARG A 49 15.03 -7.98 22.59
CA ARG A 49 13.94 -8.65 23.31
C ARG A 49 13.22 -9.77 22.56
N SER A 50 13.53 -10.01 21.32
CA SER A 50 13.08 -11.21 20.61
C SER A 50 14.06 -12.36 20.79
N ASN A 51 14.24 -12.84 22.01
CA ASN A 51 14.75 -14.18 22.26
C ASN A 51 13.66 -15.21 21.87
N VAL A 52 13.27 -15.22 20.63
CA VAL A 52 12.72 -16.42 20.01
C VAL A 52 13.95 -17.29 19.74
N ILE A 53 14.03 -18.41 20.43
CA ILE A 53 15.00 -19.47 20.17
C ILE A 53 14.80 -19.88 18.72
N VAL A 54 15.54 -19.25 17.82
CA VAL A 54 15.69 -19.71 16.44
C VAL A 54 16.71 -20.82 16.56
N ASN A 55 16.25 -22.04 16.38
CA ASN A 55 17.12 -23.20 16.25
C ASN A 55 18.07 -22.95 15.06
N PRO A 56 19.39 -22.80 15.27
CA PRO A 56 20.30 -22.43 14.19
C PRO A 56 20.85 -23.69 13.54
N ALA A 57 20.02 -24.39 12.80
CA ALA A 57 20.50 -25.51 12.00
C ALA A 57 19.62 -25.74 10.78
N SER A 58 19.71 -24.88 9.79
CA SER A 58 19.48 -25.27 8.39
C SER A 58 19.98 -24.15 7.47
N THR A 59 20.86 -24.47 6.57
CA THR A 59 21.17 -24.00 5.20
C THR A 59 20.67 -22.61 4.68
N ARG A 60 20.07 -21.74 5.51
CA ARG A 60 19.67 -20.37 5.13
C ARG A 60 20.84 -19.40 4.93
N GLY A 61 22.04 -19.74 5.40
CA GLY A 61 23.19 -18.84 5.40
C GLY A 61 23.89 -18.58 4.04
N SER A 62 23.45 -19.23 2.96
CA SER A 62 24.06 -19.07 1.64
C SER A 62 23.11 -18.53 0.56
N LEU A 63 21.82 -18.32 0.84
CA LEU A 63 20.82 -17.89 -0.14
C LEU A 63 20.75 -16.37 -0.23
N GLY A 64 20.69 -15.85 -1.45
CA GLY A 64 20.43 -14.43 -1.71
C GLY A 64 18.95 -14.03 -1.41
N PRO A 65 18.64 -12.72 -1.33
CA PRO A 65 17.29 -12.23 -1.06
C PRO A 65 16.21 -12.83 -1.95
N ILE A 66 16.45 -12.98 -3.24
CA ILE A 66 15.51 -13.56 -4.21
C ILE A 66 15.22 -15.02 -3.92
N ASP A 67 16.24 -15.81 -3.54
CA ASP A 67 16.05 -17.22 -3.21
C ASP A 67 15.28 -17.38 -1.89
N LEU A 68 15.50 -16.49 -0.93
CA LEU A 68 14.71 -16.45 0.32
C LEU A 68 13.25 -16.10 0.03
N ILE A 69 13.00 -15.14 -0.85
CA ILE A 69 11.61 -14.82 -1.29
C ILE A 69 11.00 -16.04 -2.00
N ARG A 70 11.72 -16.68 -2.92
CA ARG A 70 11.24 -17.86 -3.63
C ARG A 70 10.87 -19.00 -2.69
N ASN A 71 11.70 -19.27 -1.68
CA ASN A 71 11.45 -20.31 -0.68
C ASN A 71 10.23 -20.01 0.18
N ASP A 72 10.10 -18.79 0.69
CA ASP A 72 8.99 -18.41 1.56
C ASP A 72 7.68 -18.23 0.79
N CYS A 73 7.76 -17.85 -0.48
CA CYS A 73 6.63 -17.79 -1.41
C CYS A 73 6.16 -19.18 -1.85
N GLY A 74 7.09 -20.14 -1.97
CA GLY A 74 6.78 -21.55 -2.24
C GLY A 74 5.96 -21.76 -3.50
N GLU A 75 4.86 -22.49 -3.36
CA GLU A 75 3.95 -22.81 -4.46
C GLU A 75 3.36 -21.57 -5.14
N LEU A 76 3.12 -20.51 -4.41
CA LEU A 76 2.57 -19.25 -4.94
C LEU A 76 3.46 -18.66 -6.05
N CYS A 77 4.80 -18.74 -5.90
CA CYS A 77 5.76 -18.26 -6.89
C CYS A 77 6.02 -19.25 -8.04
N ASN A 78 5.45 -20.45 -7.99
CA ASN A 78 5.51 -21.40 -9.11
C ASN A 78 4.49 -21.02 -10.19
N THR A 79 4.89 -20.21 -11.16
CA THR A 79 4.05 -19.74 -12.26
C THR A 79 3.92 -20.73 -13.42
N SER A 80 4.34 -21.99 -13.26
CA SER A 80 4.11 -23.06 -14.22
C SER A 80 2.81 -23.85 -13.97
N ARG A 81 2.13 -23.59 -12.84
CA ARG A 81 0.87 -24.24 -12.48
C ARG A 81 -0.22 -23.97 -13.51
N LYS A 82 -1.11 -24.92 -13.71
CA LYS A 82 -2.33 -24.73 -14.50
C LYS A 82 -3.49 -24.44 -13.55
N GLY A 83 -4.44 -23.65 -14.04
CA GLY A 83 -5.70 -23.38 -13.35
C GLY A 83 -6.86 -24.11 -14.01
N GLU A 84 -8.03 -24.02 -13.38
CA GLU A 84 -9.31 -24.41 -13.97
C GLU A 84 -9.91 -23.20 -14.70
N PRO A 85 -10.55 -23.40 -15.87
CA PRO A 85 -11.24 -22.33 -16.57
C PRO A 85 -12.31 -21.72 -15.68
N GLY A 86 -12.24 -20.41 -15.49
CA GLY A 86 -13.25 -19.61 -14.81
C GLY A 86 -14.13 -18.87 -15.81
N PRO A 87 -15.13 -18.11 -15.34
CA PRO A 87 -16.02 -17.34 -16.23
C PRO A 87 -15.29 -16.24 -17.01
N TYR A 88 -14.15 -15.77 -16.51
CA TYR A 88 -13.38 -14.69 -17.15
C TYR A 88 -11.91 -15.03 -17.31
N PHE A 89 -11.33 -15.74 -16.36
CA PHE A 89 -9.93 -16.15 -16.31
C PHE A 89 -9.81 -17.54 -15.70
N ASP A 90 -8.67 -18.17 -15.88
CA ASP A 90 -8.35 -19.40 -15.16
C ASP A 90 -8.30 -19.15 -13.66
N HIS A 91 -8.87 -20.05 -12.89
CA HIS A 91 -8.80 -20.02 -11.44
C HIS A 91 -7.59 -20.84 -10.96
N VAL A 92 -6.55 -20.14 -10.51
CA VAL A 92 -5.33 -20.76 -9.99
C VAL A 92 -5.40 -20.83 -8.46
N THR A 93 -5.07 -21.98 -7.91
CA THR A 93 -5.00 -22.20 -6.46
C THR A 93 -3.58 -22.53 -6.02
N ALA A 94 -3.24 -22.15 -4.78
CA ALA A 94 -1.98 -22.49 -4.14
C ALA A 94 -2.16 -22.57 -2.63
N ASN A 95 -1.32 -23.36 -1.97
CA ASN A 95 -1.16 -23.26 -0.54
C ASN A 95 -0.33 -21.99 -0.20
N ILE A 96 -0.98 -20.98 0.40
CA ILE A 96 -0.34 -19.74 0.79
C ILE A 96 0.10 -19.84 2.25
N ASN A 97 1.41 -19.86 2.49
CA ASN A 97 1.96 -19.71 3.82
C ASN A 97 2.04 -18.22 4.20
N CYS A 98 0.93 -17.70 4.75
CA CYS A 98 0.82 -16.28 5.12
C CYS A 98 1.93 -15.85 6.09
N GLU A 99 2.25 -16.67 7.09
CA GLU A 99 3.27 -16.34 8.07
C GLU A 99 4.66 -16.22 7.42
N ALA A 100 5.04 -17.13 6.53
CA ALA A 100 6.29 -17.05 5.80
C ALA A 100 6.38 -15.78 4.95
N LEU A 101 5.31 -15.44 4.22
CA LEU A 101 5.24 -14.22 3.40
C LEU A 101 5.40 -12.96 4.24
N PHE A 102 4.82 -12.90 5.44
CA PHE A 102 4.97 -11.74 6.31
C PHE A 102 6.27 -11.73 7.10
N ARG A 103 6.91 -12.88 7.36
CA ARG A 103 8.23 -12.94 8.02
C ARG A 103 9.37 -12.53 7.10
N ASN A 104 9.22 -12.68 5.80
CA ASN A 104 10.26 -12.33 4.84
C ASN A 104 10.38 -10.81 4.70
N GLU A 105 11.47 -10.25 5.23
CA GLU A 105 11.74 -8.81 5.22
C GLU A 105 12.13 -8.26 3.85
N TYR A 106 12.65 -9.11 2.95
CA TYR A 106 13.08 -8.71 1.60
C TYR A 106 11.92 -8.39 0.66
N ILE A 107 10.68 -8.73 1.03
CA ILE A 107 9.49 -8.41 0.24
C ILE A 107 9.15 -6.92 0.36
N ASP A 108 9.45 -6.30 1.51
CA ASP A 108 9.06 -4.93 1.80
C ASP A 108 10.09 -3.91 1.27
N SER A 109 9.67 -2.67 1.12
CA SER A 109 10.57 -1.56 0.80
C SER A 109 11.62 -1.36 1.90
N GLY A 110 12.77 -0.80 1.54
CA GLY A 110 13.89 -0.55 2.47
C GLY A 110 15.12 -1.38 2.17
N HIS A 111 14.98 -2.49 1.46
CA HIS A 111 16.09 -3.28 0.91
C HIS A 111 16.25 -3.01 -0.60
N GLY A 112 15.59 -1.99 -1.12
CA GLY A 112 15.59 -1.62 -2.52
C GLY A 112 16.93 -1.00 -2.97
N LEU A 113 17.10 -0.98 -4.26
CA LEU A 113 18.23 -0.30 -4.89
C LEU A 113 18.00 1.22 -4.84
N ALA A 114 19.08 1.99 -4.69
CA ALA A 114 19.01 3.45 -4.80
C ALA A 114 18.43 3.89 -6.16
N HIS A 115 18.66 3.11 -7.20
CA HIS A 115 18.07 3.26 -8.53
C HIS A 115 17.81 1.88 -9.10
N ALA A 116 16.63 1.66 -9.67
CA ALA A 116 16.35 0.43 -10.39
C ALA A 116 17.25 0.30 -11.62
N PRO A 117 17.67 -0.91 -11.99
CA PRO A 117 18.38 -1.12 -13.23
C PRO A 117 17.49 -0.80 -14.43
N LYS A 118 18.10 -0.37 -15.54
CA LYS A 118 17.38 -0.05 -16.78
C LYS A 118 16.88 -1.28 -17.52
N GLU A 119 17.43 -2.44 -17.24
CA GLU A 119 17.10 -3.71 -17.86
C GLU A 119 16.90 -4.78 -16.78
N ILE A 120 16.08 -5.78 -17.07
CA ILE A 120 15.91 -6.92 -16.18
C ILE A 120 17.27 -7.61 -16.00
N PRO A 121 17.72 -7.85 -14.75
CA PRO A 121 18.89 -8.67 -14.50
C PRO A 121 18.77 -10.03 -15.18
N LYS A 122 19.85 -10.51 -15.80
CA LYS A 122 19.83 -11.75 -16.59
C LYS A 122 19.37 -12.96 -15.77
N GLU A 123 19.79 -13.01 -14.52
CA GLU A 123 19.45 -14.06 -13.56
C GLU A 123 17.98 -14.07 -13.11
N LEU A 124 17.23 -12.99 -13.39
CA LEU A 124 15.81 -12.85 -13.07
C LEU A 124 14.90 -12.80 -14.31
N MET A 125 15.50 -13.02 -15.49
CA MET A 125 14.79 -12.88 -16.76
C MET A 125 13.61 -13.84 -16.86
N ASP A 126 13.82 -15.10 -16.51
CA ASP A 126 12.79 -16.14 -16.62
C ASP A 126 11.62 -15.88 -15.67
N GLU A 127 11.87 -15.42 -14.45
CA GLU A 127 10.84 -15.12 -13.46
C GLU A 127 10.01 -13.89 -13.86
N TYR A 128 10.65 -12.81 -14.32
CA TYR A 128 9.94 -11.62 -14.77
C TYR A 128 9.13 -11.87 -16.06
N THR A 129 9.65 -12.66 -16.97
CA THR A 129 9.00 -12.95 -18.25
C THR A 129 8.14 -14.22 -18.24
N MET A 130 8.05 -14.90 -17.09
CA MET A 130 7.35 -16.19 -16.97
C MET A 130 7.87 -17.21 -18.00
N ASN A 131 9.18 -17.41 -18.03
CA ASN A 131 9.91 -18.26 -18.99
C ASN A 131 9.73 -17.80 -20.45
N GLY A 132 9.88 -16.51 -20.70
CA GLY A 132 9.80 -15.91 -22.04
C GLY A 132 8.39 -15.80 -22.64
N ARG A 133 7.34 -16.14 -21.88
CA ARG A 133 5.94 -16.06 -22.37
C ARG A 133 5.42 -14.62 -22.36
N VAL A 134 5.90 -13.77 -21.46
CA VAL A 134 5.54 -12.34 -21.35
C VAL A 134 6.57 -11.52 -22.09
N GLY A 135 6.13 -10.67 -23.02
CA GLY A 135 7.01 -9.78 -23.78
C GLY A 135 7.67 -8.71 -22.92
N ILE A 136 8.75 -8.10 -23.45
CA ILE A 136 9.46 -7.02 -22.76
C ILE A 136 9.35 -5.75 -23.60
N LYS A 137 9.03 -4.62 -22.94
CA LYS A 137 9.15 -3.28 -23.52
C LYS A 137 10.05 -2.41 -22.67
N LYS A 138 10.74 -1.45 -23.30
CA LYS A 138 11.62 -0.50 -22.61
C LYS A 138 10.81 0.74 -22.25
N TRP A 139 10.67 0.98 -20.96
CA TRP A 139 10.11 2.20 -20.41
C TRP A 139 10.60 2.38 -18.98
N TYR A 140 11.37 3.42 -18.71
CA TYR A 140 12.08 3.60 -17.46
C TYR A 140 11.54 4.80 -16.68
N PHE A 141 11.21 4.55 -15.40
CA PHE A 141 10.87 5.56 -14.42
C PHE A 141 11.72 5.42 -13.16
N ASP A 142 12.06 6.54 -12.57
CA ASP A 142 12.79 6.61 -11.29
C ASP A 142 12.04 7.61 -10.38
N GLU A 143 11.00 7.11 -9.72
CA GLU A 143 10.06 7.88 -8.89
C GLU A 143 10.21 7.46 -7.43
N GLN A 144 11.43 7.55 -6.89
CA GLN A 144 11.69 7.06 -5.55
C GLN A 144 11.05 7.94 -4.47
N TYR A 145 10.21 7.36 -3.64
CA TYR A 145 9.73 7.99 -2.40
C TYR A 145 10.83 8.21 -1.36
N LEU A 146 11.95 7.50 -1.47
CA LEU A 146 13.10 7.59 -0.57
C LEU A 146 14.20 8.54 -1.08
N GLY A 147 14.04 9.16 -2.25
CA GLY A 147 15.02 10.05 -2.85
C GLY A 147 14.97 11.48 -2.29
N LYS A 148 15.91 12.33 -2.74
CA LYS A 148 16.00 13.77 -2.35
C LYS A 148 14.75 14.59 -2.66
N LYS A 149 13.87 14.10 -3.54
CA LYS A 149 12.59 14.71 -3.92
C LYS A 149 11.39 14.08 -3.20
N ALA A 150 11.64 13.14 -2.30
CA ALA A 150 10.55 12.52 -1.56
C ALA A 150 9.82 13.55 -0.71
N PHE A 151 8.51 13.56 -0.80
CA PHE A 151 7.64 14.39 0.02
C PHE A 151 6.62 13.51 0.73
N THR A 152 6.11 13.99 1.85
CA THR A 152 5.04 13.32 2.58
C THR A 152 3.72 14.00 2.25
N PRO A 153 2.84 13.37 1.45
CA PRO A 153 1.51 13.92 1.18
C PRO A 153 0.71 14.08 2.48
N ILE A 154 -0.08 15.16 2.55
CA ILE A 154 -1.03 15.39 3.64
C ILE A 154 -2.43 15.35 3.04
N TRP A 155 -3.24 14.40 3.51
CA TRP A 155 -4.64 14.26 3.14
C TRP A 155 -5.51 14.86 4.25
N THR A 156 -6.02 16.05 4.02
CA THR A 156 -6.90 16.67 5.00
C THR A 156 -8.32 16.11 4.94
N GLU A 157 -9.05 16.26 6.04
CA GLU A 157 -10.47 15.88 6.10
C GLU A 157 -11.27 16.61 5.01
N GLU A 158 -11.06 17.91 4.84
CA GLU A 158 -11.74 18.72 3.82
C GLU A 158 -11.45 18.22 2.40
N MET A 159 -10.20 17.81 2.14
CA MET A 159 -9.81 17.26 0.83
C MET A 159 -10.57 15.97 0.53
N ILE A 160 -10.61 15.04 1.47
CA ILE A 160 -11.31 13.76 1.30
C ILE A 160 -12.81 13.96 1.19
N GLU A 161 -13.42 14.78 2.05
CA GLU A 161 -14.84 15.10 2.00
C GLU A 161 -15.25 15.80 0.68
N LYS A 162 -14.40 16.69 0.16
CA LYS A 162 -14.58 17.28 -1.17
C LYS A 162 -14.56 16.19 -2.25
N ASN A 163 -13.59 15.27 -2.20
CA ASN A 163 -13.50 14.18 -3.17
C ASN A 163 -14.72 13.26 -3.11
N ILE A 164 -15.25 12.95 -1.93
CA ILE A 164 -16.49 12.16 -1.75
C ILE A 164 -17.68 12.87 -2.44
N LYS A 165 -17.83 14.17 -2.23
CA LYS A 165 -18.88 14.97 -2.90
C LYS A 165 -18.73 14.94 -4.41
N GLN A 166 -17.50 15.07 -4.90
CA GLN A 166 -17.19 15.00 -6.33
C GLN A 166 -17.42 13.59 -6.91
N ALA A 167 -17.11 12.52 -6.16
CA ALA A 167 -17.43 11.15 -6.56
C ALA A 167 -18.94 10.96 -6.75
N LYS A 168 -19.75 11.39 -5.79
CA LYS A 168 -21.22 11.37 -5.88
C LYS A 168 -21.74 12.16 -7.08
N ALA A 169 -21.17 13.33 -7.35
CA ALA A 169 -21.54 14.20 -8.46
C ALA A 169 -20.94 13.76 -9.81
N GLN A 170 -20.13 12.71 -9.85
CA GLN A 170 -19.39 12.25 -11.05
C GLN A 170 -18.45 13.31 -11.65
N THR A 171 -17.88 14.16 -10.80
CA THR A 171 -16.93 15.22 -11.16
C THR A 171 -15.58 15.05 -10.49
N LEU A 172 -15.36 13.92 -9.83
CA LEU A 172 -14.08 13.61 -9.18
C LEU A 172 -12.99 13.54 -10.25
N PHE A 173 -11.84 14.14 -9.92
CA PHE A 173 -10.66 14.08 -10.75
C PHE A 173 -9.70 12.98 -10.29
N SER A 174 -9.20 12.19 -11.24
CA SER A 174 -8.04 11.31 -11.05
C SER A 174 -7.14 11.38 -12.30
N PRO A 175 -5.87 10.98 -12.19
CA PRO A 175 -4.99 10.89 -13.36
C PRO A 175 -5.49 9.94 -14.45
N TYR A 176 -6.39 9.04 -14.09
CA TYR A 176 -6.94 8.01 -14.99
C TYR A 176 -8.21 8.46 -15.73
N GLY A 177 -8.79 9.59 -15.35
CA GLY A 177 -10.03 10.13 -15.94
C GLY A 177 -11.30 9.57 -15.32
N ILE A 178 -12.43 10.19 -15.70
CA ILE A 178 -13.75 9.89 -15.09
C ILE A 178 -14.27 8.48 -15.43
N ALA A 179 -13.90 7.95 -16.61
CA ALA A 179 -14.31 6.60 -16.99
C ALA A 179 -13.78 5.55 -16.02
N GLU A 180 -12.51 5.67 -15.63
CA GLU A 180 -11.86 4.74 -14.71
C GLU A 180 -12.36 4.91 -13.26
N ILE A 181 -12.67 6.15 -12.86
CA ILE A 181 -13.33 6.40 -11.57
C ILE A 181 -14.70 5.69 -11.54
N ASN A 182 -15.48 5.81 -12.61
CA ASN A 182 -16.78 5.15 -12.70
C ASN A 182 -16.66 3.62 -12.74
N ALA A 183 -15.62 3.09 -13.40
CA ALA A 183 -15.32 1.67 -13.40
C ALA A 183 -15.01 1.16 -11.99
N LEU A 184 -14.18 1.88 -11.22
CA LEU A 184 -13.93 1.54 -9.82
C LEU A 184 -15.21 1.58 -9.00
N ARG A 185 -15.99 2.68 -9.08
CA ARG A 185 -17.25 2.84 -8.35
C ARG A 185 -18.27 1.75 -8.69
N ASP A 186 -18.30 1.32 -9.94
CA ASP A 186 -19.15 0.20 -10.35
C ASP A 186 -18.69 -1.11 -9.71
N GLY A 187 -17.41 -1.42 -9.72
CA GLY A 187 -16.85 -2.57 -9.01
C GLY A 187 -17.17 -2.56 -7.51
N LEU A 188 -17.03 -1.41 -6.85
CA LEU A 188 -17.31 -1.26 -5.41
C LEU A 188 -18.76 -1.55 -5.04
N LYS A 189 -19.74 -1.24 -5.91
CA LYS A 189 -21.16 -1.58 -5.69
C LYS A 189 -21.42 -3.07 -5.64
N HIS A 190 -20.58 -3.86 -6.33
CA HIS A 190 -20.71 -5.31 -6.41
C HIS A 190 -19.79 -6.04 -5.43
N ALA A 191 -18.94 -5.32 -4.69
CA ALA A 191 -17.94 -5.90 -3.80
C ALA A 191 -18.52 -6.20 -2.41
N PRO A 192 -18.66 -7.46 -2.00
CA PRO A 192 -19.04 -7.80 -0.63
C PRO A 192 -18.07 -7.20 0.39
N GLY A 193 -18.61 -6.75 1.53
CA GLY A 193 -17.81 -6.23 2.64
C GLY A 193 -17.37 -4.77 2.49
N ILE A 194 -17.75 -4.05 1.44
CA ILE A 194 -17.51 -2.60 1.34
C ILE A 194 -18.47 -1.84 2.25
N GLN A 195 -19.79 -2.07 2.11
CA GLN A 195 -20.79 -1.39 2.93
C GLN A 195 -20.58 -1.72 4.40
N ASP A 196 -20.40 -0.68 5.23
CA ASP A 196 -20.11 -0.74 6.67
C ASP A 196 -18.83 -1.55 7.03
N GLY A 197 -17.99 -1.79 6.05
CA GLY A 197 -16.78 -2.60 6.18
C GLY A 197 -15.55 -1.82 6.60
N ARG A 198 -14.57 -2.57 7.12
CA ARG A 198 -13.19 -2.15 7.28
C ARG A 198 -12.43 -2.52 6.03
N VAL A 199 -11.95 -1.54 5.27
CA VAL A 199 -11.40 -1.72 3.93
C VAL A 199 -9.89 -1.44 3.92
N LEU A 200 -9.12 -2.33 3.29
CA LEU A 200 -7.72 -2.08 2.94
C LEU A 200 -7.65 -1.50 1.53
N VAL A 201 -7.06 -0.32 1.36
CA VAL A 201 -6.71 0.23 0.04
C VAL A 201 -5.20 0.04 -0.17
N ILE A 202 -4.80 -0.56 -1.29
CA ILE A 202 -3.38 -0.79 -1.62
C ILE A 202 -2.99 0.15 -2.76
N GLY A 203 -2.04 1.04 -2.46
CA GLY A 203 -1.47 2.00 -3.38
C GLY A 203 -2.40 3.16 -3.72
N SER A 204 -2.09 4.34 -3.22
CA SER A 204 -2.84 5.57 -3.52
C SER A 204 -2.00 6.78 -3.13
N GLU A 205 -1.50 7.53 -4.10
CA GLU A 205 -0.78 8.79 -3.83
C GLU A 205 -1.73 9.93 -3.49
N ARG A 206 -2.93 9.91 -4.06
CA ARG A 206 -4.00 10.89 -3.87
C ARG A 206 -5.29 10.19 -3.46
N PRO A 207 -6.06 10.72 -2.49
CA PRO A 207 -7.16 9.98 -1.86
C PRO A 207 -8.44 9.96 -2.71
N TRP A 208 -8.33 9.66 -4.01
CA TRP A 208 -9.47 9.55 -4.90
C TRP A 208 -10.14 8.16 -4.79
N ALA A 209 -9.34 7.10 -4.64
CA ALA A 209 -9.86 5.75 -4.45
C ALA A 209 -10.52 5.62 -3.08
N GLU A 210 -9.92 6.19 -2.02
CA GLU A 210 -10.48 6.26 -0.68
C GLU A 210 -11.81 7.00 -0.66
N ALA A 211 -11.91 8.10 -1.42
CA ALA A 211 -13.16 8.82 -1.56
C ALA A 211 -14.27 7.97 -2.20
N CYS A 212 -13.94 7.18 -3.23
CA CYS A 212 -14.88 6.23 -3.83
C CYS A 212 -15.30 5.12 -2.86
N VAL A 213 -14.35 4.60 -2.07
CA VAL A 213 -14.60 3.55 -1.07
C VAL A 213 -15.49 4.08 0.07
N LEU A 214 -15.25 5.31 0.55
CA LEU A 214 -16.12 5.96 1.54
C LEU A 214 -17.49 6.29 0.97
N GLU A 215 -17.56 6.74 -0.29
CA GLU A 215 -18.83 7.00 -0.99
C GLU A 215 -19.66 5.72 -1.13
N ALA A 216 -18.99 4.56 -1.32
CA ALA A 216 -19.62 3.25 -1.36
C ALA A 216 -20.03 2.72 0.03
N GLY A 217 -19.81 3.48 1.11
CA GLY A 217 -20.31 3.20 2.45
C GLY A 217 -19.34 2.49 3.38
N ALA A 218 -18.05 2.46 3.11
CA ALA A 218 -17.07 1.90 4.03
C ALA A 218 -17.07 2.63 5.39
N ARG A 219 -16.92 1.86 6.47
CA ARG A 219 -16.86 2.38 7.84
C ARG A 219 -15.51 3.02 8.13
N GLU A 220 -14.44 2.35 7.74
CA GLU A 220 -13.06 2.81 7.91
C GLU A 220 -12.14 2.25 6.82
N ILE A 221 -11.09 2.98 6.53
CA ILE A 221 -10.07 2.63 5.54
C ILE A 221 -8.70 2.61 6.19
N LEU A 222 -7.90 1.59 5.86
CA LEU A 222 -6.46 1.61 6.03
C LEU A 222 -5.81 1.63 4.65
N THR A 223 -5.07 2.68 4.32
CA THR A 223 -4.32 2.76 3.06
C THR A 223 -2.89 2.31 3.27
N LEU A 224 -2.48 1.27 2.53
CA LEU A 224 -1.11 0.75 2.48
C LEU A 224 -0.39 1.38 1.29
N GLU A 225 0.65 2.18 1.56
CA GLU A 225 1.45 2.85 0.55
C GLU A 225 2.95 2.75 0.86
N TYR A 226 3.81 2.69 -0.16
CA TYR A 226 5.26 2.67 0.02
C TYR A 226 5.77 3.95 0.67
N GLY A 227 5.30 5.10 0.23
CA GLY A 227 5.60 6.40 0.80
C GLY A 227 4.74 6.70 2.02
N LYS A 228 5.32 7.39 3.00
CA LYS A 228 4.56 7.86 4.17
C LYS A 228 3.55 8.92 3.74
N ILE A 229 2.30 8.73 4.11
CA ILE A 229 1.20 9.69 3.96
C ILE A 229 0.68 10.06 5.34
N ILE A 230 0.27 11.30 5.54
CA ILE A 230 -0.41 11.76 6.74
C ILE A 230 -1.87 12.03 6.40
N SER A 231 -2.79 11.33 7.07
CA SER A 231 -4.22 11.60 6.95
C SER A 231 -4.76 12.20 8.24
N THR A 232 -5.56 13.26 8.12
CA THR A 232 -6.32 13.84 9.25
C THR A 232 -7.80 13.46 9.23
N HIS A 233 -8.23 12.69 8.21
CA HIS A 233 -9.61 12.23 8.12
C HIS A 233 -9.89 11.12 9.16
N PRO A 234 -10.98 11.20 9.95
CA PRO A 234 -11.23 10.26 11.06
C PRO A 234 -11.40 8.80 10.61
N LYS A 235 -11.91 8.57 9.40
CA LYS A 235 -12.15 7.23 8.83
C LYS A 235 -11.01 6.70 7.95
N VAL A 236 -9.97 7.49 7.66
CA VAL A 236 -8.86 7.09 6.78
C VAL A 236 -7.55 7.12 7.53
N LYS A 237 -6.93 5.98 7.69
CA LYS A 237 -5.60 5.81 8.25
C LYS A 237 -4.64 5.32 7.17
N THR A 238 -3.37 5.59 7.34
CA THR A 238 -2.32 5.19 6.39
C THR A 238 -1.24 4.37 7.09
N ILE A 239 -0.60 3.48 6.35
CA ILE A 239 0.44 2.61 6.86
C ILE A 239 1.46 2.30 5.76
N VAL A 240 2.73 2.18 6.12
CA VAL A 240 3.79 1.73 5.22
C VAL A 240 3.99 0.21 5.29
N PRO A 241 4.58 -0.44 4.25
CA PRO A 241 4.71 -1.91 4.20
C PRO A 241 5.38 -2.53 5.42
N LEU A 242 6.44 -1.91 5.95
CA LEU A 242 7.12 -2.40 7.15
C LEU A 242 6.19 -2.45 8.36
N ASP A 243 5.45 -1.37 8.62
CA ASP A 243 4.52 -1.30 9.75
C ASP A 243 3.34 -2.27 9.56
N PHE A 244 2.86 -2.42 8.32
CA PHE A 244 1.80 -3.38 7.96
C PHE A 244 2.26 -4.81 8.27
N ARG A 245 3.46 -5.18 7.85
CA ARG A 245 4.10 -6.47 8.14
C ARG A 245 4.23 -6.70 9.65
N MET A 246 4.79 -5.73 10.38
CA MET A 246 5.00 -5.84 11.82
C MET A 246 3.69 -5.97 12.60
N ARG A 247 2.64 -5.24 12.20
CA ARG A 247 1.32 -5.36 12.84
C ARG A 247 0.68 -6.71 12.57
N TYR A 248 0.87 -7.29 11.39
CA TYR A 248 0.40 -8.64 11.09
C TYR A 248 1.09 -9.66 12.02
N LEU A 249 2.42 -9.64 12.07
CA LEU A 249 3.21 -10.57 12.88
C LEU A 249 2.93 -10.46 14.38
N ASN A 250 2.57 -9.26 14.84
CA ASN A 250 2.22 -9.00 16.25
C ASN A 250 0.71 -9.19 16.54
N ASN A 251 -0.08 -9.68 15.59
CA ASN A 251 -1.54 -9.85 15.70
C ASN A 251 -2.29 -8.54 16.07
N THR A 252 -1.77 -7.38 15.66
CA THR A 252 -2.37 -6.06 15.94
C THR A 252 -2.97 -5.40 14.69
N LEU A 253 -2.81 -6.01 13.52
CA LEU A 253 -3.35 -5.49 12.27
C LEU A 253 -4.86 -5.67 12.20
N GLY A 254 -5.37 -6.83 12.59
CA GLY A 254 -6.76 -7.25 12.39
C GLY A 254 -7.06 -7.59 10.92
N GLU A 255 -8.24 -8.14 10.67
CA GLU A 255 -8.68 -8.53 9.33
C GLU A 255 -9.53 -7.44 8.67
N PHE A 256 -9.65 -7.52 7.34
CA PHE A 256 -10.43 -6.60 6.51
C PHE A 256 -11.66 -7.30 5.90
N ASP A 257 -12.74 -6.55 5.78
CA ASP A 257 -13.96 -7.01 5.12
C ASP A 257 -13.82 -6.97 3.60
N ALA A 258 -13.03 -6.03 3.08
CA ALA A 258 -12.71 -5.91 1.66
C ALA A 258 -11.32 -5.31 1.44
N VAL A 259 -10.75 -5.58 0.27
CA VAL A 259 -9.52 -4.98 -0.24
C VAL A 259 -9.79 -4.32 -1.57
N VAL A 260 -9.19 -3.15 -1.79
CA VAL A 260 -9.30 -2.38 -3.03
C VAL A 260 -7.90 -2.00 -3.50
N THR A 261 -7.61 -2.21 -4.77
CA THR A 261 -6.39 -1.71 -5.41
C THR A 261 -6.69 -1.31 -6.84
N PHE A 262 -6.15 -0.18 -7.24
CA PHE A 262 -6.35 0.35 -8.60
C PHE A 262 -5.05 0.95 -9.11
N SER A 263 -4.53 0.39 -10.21
CA SER A 263 -3.28 0.83 -10.85
C SER A 263 -2.11 1.01 -9.88
N SER A 264 -1.83 -0.03 -9.09
CA SER A 264 -0.80 0.00 -8.05
C SER A 264 0.07 -1.26 -8.07
N VAL A 265 -0.52 -2.44 -7.94
CA VAL A 265 0.23 -3.68 -7.76
C VAL A 265 1.08 -4.07 -8.98
N GLU A 266 0.74 -3.57 -10.17
CA GLU A 266 1.52 -3.78 -11.38
C GLU A 266 2.94 -3.20 -11.32
N HIS A 267 3.19 -2.28 -10.38
CA HIS A 267 4.50 -1.67 -10.15
C HIS A 267 5.34 -2.44 -9.13
N SER A 268 4.72 -3.27 -8.30
CA SER A 268 5.38 -3.91 -7.16
C SER A 268 6.53 -4.83 -7.59
N GLY A 269 7.70 -4.65 -6.97
CA GLY A 269 8.90 -5.45 -7.25
C GLY A 269 9.65 -5.03 -8.51
N LEU A 270 9.39 -3.85 -9.07
CA LEU A 270 10.08 -3.32 -10.25
C LEU A 270 11.12 -2.23 -9.92
N GLY A 271 11.22 -1.82 -8.67
CA GLY A 271 12.16 -0.78 -8.21
C GLY A 271 11.77 0.65 -8.60
N ARG A 272 10.60 0.87 -9.20
CA ARG A 272 10.15 2.18 -9.66
C ARG A 272 10.05 3.20 -8.53
N TYR A 273 9.55 2.79 -7.38
CA TYR A 273 9.32 3.64 -6.21
C TYR A 273 10.36 3.43 -5.10
N GLY A 274 11.50 2.81 -5.40
CA GLY A 274 12.53 2.45 -4.43
C GLY A 274 12.29 1.12 -3.74
N ASP A 275 11.31 0.36 -4.20
CA ASP A 275 11.05 -1.01 -3.78
C ASP A 275 12.14 -1.96 -4.30
N ALA A 276 12.39 -3.04 -3.58
CA ALA A 276 13.34 -4.06 -4.00
C ALA A 276 12.87 -4.78 -5.27
N LEU A 277 13.83 -5.19 -6.12
CA LEU A 277 13.50 -6.06 -7.25
C LEU A 277 12.96 -7.39 -6.75
N ASN A 278 11.73 -7.70 -7.17
CA ASN A 278 11.05 -8.94 -6.82
C ASN A 278 10.13 -9.35 -7.98
N PRO A 279 10.47 -10.39 -8.73
CA PRO A 279 9.67 -10.83 -9.87
C PRO A 279 8.22 -11.17 -9.52
N TRP A 280 7.94 -11.55 -8.27
CA TRP A 280 6.62 -11.93 -7.78
C TRP A 280 5.98 -10.86 -6.90
N GLY A 281 6.50 -9.63 -6.90
CA GLY A 281 6.05 -8.55 -6.01
C GLY A 281 4.55 -8.29 -6.06
N ASP A 282 3.97 -8.27 -7.26
CA ASP A 282 2.53 -8.12 -7.48
C ASP A 282 1.70 -9.33 -6.96
N ILE A 283 2.16 -10.55 -7.26
CA ILE A 283 1.51 -11.80 -6.80
C ILE A 283 1.53 -11.87 -5.27
N ILE A 284 2.67 -11.55 -4.66
CA ILE A 284 2.83 -11.56 -3.20
C ILE A 284 1.97 -10.46 -2.55
N ALA A 285 1.88 -9.27 -3.15
CA ALA A 285 1.03 -8.19 -2.64
C ALA A 285 -0.45 -8.64 -2.56
N ILE A 286 -0.96 -9.25 -3.62
CA ILE A 286 -2.34 -9.78 -3.65
C ILE A 286 -2.51 -11.01 -2.75
N ALA A 287 -1.49 -11.85 -2.59
CA ALA A 287 -1.52 -12.97 -1.64
C ALA A 287 -1.53 -12.48 -0.18
N ARG A 288 -0.75 -11.45 0.17
CA ARG A 288 -0.81 -10.80 1.49
C ARG A 288 -2.20 -10.18 1.73
N ALA A 289 -2.81 -9.57 0.70
CA ALA A 289 -4.19 -9.10 0.78
C ALA A 289 -5.15 -10.27 1.10
N TRP A 290 -5.00 -11.42 0.44
CA TRP A 290 -5.78 -12.63 0.74
C TRP A 290 -5.59 -13.07 2.19
N CYS A 291 -4.36 -13.05 2.71
CA CYS A 291 -4.07 -13.45 4.09
C CYS A 291 -4.82 -12.62 5.13
N VAL A 292 -4.97 -11.31 4.90
CA VAL A 292 -5.58 -10.38 5.86
C VAL A 292 -7.07 -10.13 5.61
N THR A 293 -7.64 -10.74 4.58
CA THR A 293 -9.07 -10.60 4.27
C THR A 293 -9.87 -11.70 4.99
N LYS A 294 -10.99 -11.33 5.59
CA LYS A 294 -11.94 -12.26 6.21
C LYS A 294 -12.47 -13.30 5.21
N PRO A 295 -12.87 -14.48 5.65
CA PRO A 295 -13.66 -15.40 4.82
C PRO A 295 -14.89 -14.69 4.25
N LYS A 296 -15.17 -14.88 2.96
CA LYS A 296 -16.23 -14.20 2.19
C LYS A 296 -16.00 -12.71 1.96
N GLY A 297 -14.87 -12.15 2.37
CA GLY A 297 -14.47 -10.80 2.00
C GLY A 297 -14.07 -10.70 0.54
N SER A 298 -13.93 -9.49 0.02
CA SER A 298 -13.71 -9.25 -1.41
C SER A 298 -12.39 -8.55 -1.71
N LEU A 299 -11.97 -8.70 -2.97
CA LEU A 299 -10.91 -7.92 -3.61
C LEU A 299 -11.51 -7.21 -4.84
N THR A 300 -11.47 -5.88 -4.86
CA THR A 300 -11.70 -5.07 -6.06
C THR A 300 -10.35 -4.72 -6.66
N LEU A 301 -10.07 -5.28 -7.84
CA LEU A 301 -8.78 -5.17 -8.53
C LEU A 301 -8.96 -4.46 -9.86
N GLY A 302 -8.33 -3.30 -10.03
CA GLY A 302 -8.23 -2.57 -11.29
C GLY A 302 -6.77 -2.53 -11.75
N VAL A 303 -6.46 -3.16 -12.89
CA VAL A 303 -5.13 -3.19 -13.49
C VAL A 303 -5.21 -3.12 -15.01
N GLU A 304 -4.16 -2.61 -15.66
CA GLU A 304 -4.09 -2.65 -17.11
C GLU A 304 -4.06 -4.07 -17.66
N TYR A 305 -5.02 -4.38 -18.53
CA TYR A 305 -5.16 -5.69 -19.14
C TYR A 305 -5.07 -5.62 -20.66
N LYS A 306 -4.31 -6.55 -21.24
CA LYS A 306 -4.17 -6.74 -22.69
C LYS A 306 -4.75 -8.10 -23.09
N TYR A 307 -5.75 -8.10 -23.94
CA TYR A 307 -6.30 -9.34 -24.47
C TYR A 307 -5.31 -10.10 -25.35
N GLU A 308 -4.40 -9.34 -26.00
CA GLU A 308 -3.30 -9.87 -26.79
C GLU A 308 -2.01 -9.11 -26.49
N GLY A 309 -0.89 -9.80 -26.54
CA GLY A 309 0.44 -9.20 -26.40
C GLY A 309 0.75 -8.70 -24.99
N GLU A 310 0.50 -9.52 -23.99
CA GLU A 310 0.92 -9.27 -22.60
C GLU A 310 2.41 -9.00 -22.51
N TYR A 311 2.81 -7.98 -21.73
CA TYR A 311 4.21 -7.60 -21.60
C TYR A 311 4.52 -6.91 -20.26
N ILE A 312 5.80 -6.89 -19.93
CA ILE A 312 6.37 -6.06 -18.87
C ILE A 312 7.12 -4.88 -19.49
N ALA A 313 6.78 -3.66 -19.08
CA ALA A 313 7.58 -2.47 -19.33
C ALA A 313 8.49 -2.26 -18.12
N PHE A 314 9.65 -2.90 -18.13
CA PHE A 314 10.57 -2.85 -17.01
C PHE A 314 11.28 -1.48 -16.98
N ASN A 315 11.32 -0.77 -15.88
CA ASN A 315 10.81 -0.91 -14.52
C ASN A 315 9.44 -0.21 -14.30
N ALA A 316 8.76 0.18 -15.37
CA ALA A 316 7.55 1.00 -15.27
C ALA A 316 6.35 0.27 -14.66
N HIS A 317 5.86 -0.75 -15.34
CA HIS A 317 4.72 -1.56 -14.88
C HIS A 317 4.54 -2.85 -15.70
N ARG A 318 3.67 -3.73 -15.21
CA ARG A 318 3.20 -4.92 -15.92
C ARG A 318 1.87 -4.63 -16.61
N TYR A 319 1.75 -5.11 -17.85
CA TYR A 319 0.48 -5.21 -18.56
C TYR A 319 0.03 -6.65 -18.51
N TYR A 320 -1.02 -6.92 -17.76
CA TYR A 320 -1.53 -8.27 -17.55
C TYR A 320 -2.29 -8.80 -18.77
N GLY A 321 -2.37 -10.11 -18.84
CA GLY A 321 -3.13 -10.84 -19.85
C GLY A 321 -3.40 -12.26 -19.38
N LYS A 322 -3.67 -13.17 -20.33
CA LYS A 322 -4.03 -14.56 -20.03
C LYS A 322 -2.91 -15.36 -19.34
N ILE A 323 -1.66 -14.87 -19.38
CA ILE A 323 -0.50 -15.59 -18.84
C ILE A 323 -0.34 -15.29 -17.36
N ARG A 324 -0.25 -14.01 -16.96
CA ARG A 324 0.09 -13.61 -15.58
C ARG A 324 -1.12 -13.34 -14.69
N TYR A 325 -2.22 -12.83 -15.25
CA TYR A 325 -3.38 -12.44 -14.46
C TYR A 325 -3.96 -13.57 -13.59
N PRO A 326 -4.04 -14.85 -14.05
CA PRO A 326 -4.51 -15.97 -13.22
C PRO A 326 -3.65 -16.17 -11.96
N TYR A 327 -2.33 -15.98 -12.07
CA TYR A 327 -1.42 -16.09 -10.91
C TYR A 327 -1.54 -14.91 -9.97
N LEU A 328 -1.78 -13.70 -10.49
CA LEU A 328 -2.04 -12.51 -9.68
C LEU A 328 -3.24 -12.75 -8.75
N THR A 329 -4.28 -13.40 -9.24
CA THR A 329 -5.52 -13.64 -8.51
C THR A 329 -5.62 -15.05 -7.89
N THR A 330 -4.48 -15.66 -7.57
CA THR A 330 -4.42 -16.99 -6.92
C THR A 330 -5.30 -17.02 -5.67
N ASN A 331 -6.14 -18.07 -5.55
CA ASN A 331 -7.13 -18.33 -4.51
C ASN A 331 -8.34 -17.39 -4.47
N TRP A 332 -8.35 -16.32 -5.25
CA TRP A 332 -9.48 -15.43 -5.36
C TRP A 332 -10.48 -15.94 -6.40
N LYS A 333 -11.74 -16.11 -6.02
CA LYS A 333 -12.81 -16.52 -6.93
C LYS A 333 -13.42 -15.30 -7.60
N GLN A 334 -13.52 -15.33 -8.92
CA GLN A 334 -14.14 -14.25 -9.70
C GLN A 334 -15.62 -14.15 -9.36
N TYR A 335 -16.05 -12.95 -9.00
CA TYR A 335 -17.41 -12.65 -8.57
C TYR A 335 -18.12 -11.70 -9.53
N TYR A 336 -17.45 -10.62 -9.93
CA TYR A 336 -18.03 -9.62 -10.82
C TYR A 336 -16.99 -9.16 -11.86
N LYS A 337 -17.42 -9.07 -13.13
CA LYS A 337 -16.64 -8.50 -14.22
C LYS A 337 -17.07 -7.06 -14.43
N GLY A 338 -16.22 -6.12 -14.05
CA GLY A 338 -16.44 -4.71 -14.30
C GLY A 338 -16.01 -4.25 -15.70
N ILE A 339 -15.95 -2.96 -15.85
CA ILE A 339 -15.64 -2.24 -17.07
C ILE A 339 -14.34 -1.43 -16.89
N GLY A 340 -13.94 -0.67 -17.91
CA GLY A 340 -12.78 0.21 -17.89
C GLY A 340 -11.63 -0.32 -18.74
N THR A 341 -10.69 0.57 -19.10
CA THR A 341 -9.43 0.18 -19.75
C THR A 341 -8.46 -0.42 -18.74
N GLN A 342 -8.52 0.06 -17.49
CA GLN A 342 -8.04 -0.64 -16.33
C GLN A 342 -9.12 -1.64 -15.91
N LEU A 343 -8.96 -2.88 -16.28
CA LEU A 343 -9.97 -3.91 -16.07
C LEU A 343 -10.30 -4.06 -14.58
N VAL A 344 -11.44 -3.54 -14.16
CA VAL A 344 -11.87 -3.61 -12.76
C VAL A 344 -12.72 -4.86 -12.56
N HIS A 345 -12.20 -5.78 -11.76
CA HIS A 345 -12.92 -7.01 -11.41
C HIS A 345 -13.08 -7.12 -9.90
N VAL A 346 -14.14 -7.81 -9.47
CA VAL A 346 -14.35 -8.17 -8.06
C VAL A 346 -14.19 -9.66 -7.90
N PHE A 347 -13.45 -10.02 -6.88
CA PHE A 347 -13.22 -11.40 -6.47
C PHE A 347 -13.68 -11.59 -5.03
N VAL A 348 -13.94 -12.82 -4.63
CA VAL A 348 -14.26 -13.21 -3.24
C VAL A 348 -13.29 -14.27 -2.74
N LYS A 349 -13.01 -14.22 -1.44
CA LYS A 349 -12.18 -15.20 -0.73
C LYS A 349 -12.96 -16.43 -0.35
#